data_8368cd2be9c86a5dfff5b434b9cd4efb
#
_entry.id   8368cd2be9c86a5dfff5b434b9cd4efb
#
_cell.length_a   1.000
_cell.length_b   1.000
_cell.length_c   1.000
_cell.angle_alpha   90.00
_cell.angle_beta   90.00
_cell.angle_gamma   90.00
#
_symmetry.space_group_name_H-M   'P 1'
#
loop_
_entity.id
_entity.type
_entity.pdbx_description
1 polymer ?
#
loop_
_entity_poly.entity_id
_entity_poly.type
_entity_poly.pdbx_seq_one_letter_code
_entity_poly.pdbx_strand_id
1 'polypeptide(L)'
;MGGSGALFGISAAKLEQGTGTRAINLASHAGLGLPILLDSWRSLAVSGDVVLLALEYELYRGGKFSDSLGELGVDYILAGDPGLLRRISVIEAAWVFFLTPDSRLFRGIKNRFLRREGRGVTGRYNPDMLDRWGDLADPQDPVSQDFPPIANRSCLAQPWSADSSGSEALKEFILALKKSNVKVVAAFPNLMDTPAYRSPVAFKNVEIVKKIYSNLEVPLLDTFDESLFPREDFLDTEYHLKRSARFQRTEKLILPLRNLLDMNGGPR
;
A
#
# COMPACT_ATOMS: atom_id res chain seq x y z
N MET A 1 2.31 3.19 5.55
CA MET A 1 2.32 1.85 4.94
C MET A 1 1.17 1.74 3.95
N GLY A 2 1.38 1.15 2.80
CA GLY A 2 0.39 0.98 1.73
C GLY A 2 1.04 0.40 0.49
N GLY A 3 0.30 0.27 -0.59
CA GLY A 3 0.85 -0.05 -1.89
C GLY A 3 1.40 1.19 -2.62
N SER A 4 1.40 1.15 -3.94
CA SER A 4 1.91 2.25 -4.76
C SER A 4 1.09 3.55 -4.58
N GLY A 5 -0.20 3.44 -4.29
CA GLY A 5 -1.04 4.60 -3.98
C GLY A 5 -0.50 5.41 -2.80
N ALA A 6 -0.03 4.74 -1.72
CA ALA A 6 0.60 5.44 -0.60
C ALA A 6 2.00 5.96 -0.96
N LEU A 7 2.79 5.22 -1.76
CA LEU A 7 4.11 5.65 -2.21
C LEU A 7 4.05 6.95 -3.02
N PHE A 8 3.07 7.06 -3.91
CA PHE A 8 2.85 8.24 -4.74
C PHE A 8 1.89 9.27 -4.11
N GLY A 9 1.16 8.91 -3.06
CA GLY A 9 0.10 9.73 -2.49
C GLY A 9 0.43 10.40 -1.15
N ILE A 10 1.46 9.93 -0.43
CA ILE A 10 1.83 10.45 0.88
C ILE A 10 3.33 10.75 0.91
N SER A 11 3.70 11.90 1.48
CA SER A 11 5.10 12.26 1.72
C SER A 11 5.41 12.17 3.21
N ALA A 12 6.30 11.26 3.59
CA ALA A 12 6.76 11.12 4.96
C ALA A 12 7.57 12.35 5.39
N ALA A 13 8.35 12.95 4.49
CA ALA A 13 9.06 14.21 4.76
C ALA A 13 8.10 15.33 5.17
N LYS A 14 6.96 15.48 4.48
CA LYS A 14 5.94 16.49 4.84
C LYS A 14 5.20 16.14 6.12
N LEU A 15 4.90 14.85 6.36
CA LEU A 15 4.32 14.42 7.63
C LEU A 15 5.25 14.77 8.80
N GLU A 16 6.54 14.46 8.70
CA GLU A 16 7.54 14.80 9.71
C GLU A 16 7.59 16.33 9.95
N GLN A 17 7.67 17.11 8.88
CA GLN A 17 7.66 18.56 8.98
C GLN A 17 6.41 19.12 9.68
N GLY A 18 5.23 18.58 9.35
CA GLY A 18 3.96 19.09 9.86
C GLY A 18 3.59 18.61 11.25
N THR A 19 4.05 17.41 11.65
CA THR A 19 3.72 16.81 12.97
C THR A 19 4.84 16.97 13.99
N GLY A 20 6.07 17.26 13.56
CA GLY A 20 7.26 17.23 14.42
C GLY A 20 7.71 15.83 14.84
N THR A 21 7.06 14.78 14.33
CA THR A 21 7.37 13.38 14.65
C THR A 21 8.08 12.73 13.47
N ARG A 22 9.16 11.99 13.74
CA ARG A 22 9.92 11.27 12.69
C ARG A 22 8.98 10.37 11.90
N ALA A 23 9.09 10.40 10.58
CA ALA A 23 8.24 9.64 9.69
C ALA A 23 9.07 8.91 8.62
N ILE A 24 8.60 7.72 8.22
CA ILE A 24 9.17 6.95 7.12
C ILE A 24 8.05 6.35 6.26
N ASN A 25 8.20 6.44 4.95
CA ASN A 25 7.30 5.83 4.00
C ASN A 25 7.75 4.39 3.69
N LEU A 26 6.99 3.42 4.16
CA LEU A 26 7.22 1.99 3.93
C LEU A 26 6.28 1.43 2.85
N ALA A 27 5.67 2.31 2.06
CA ALA A 27 4.82 1.89 0.97
C ALA A 27 5.62 1.20 -0.15
N SER A 28 4.97 0.26 -0.83
CA SER A 28 5.57 -0.52 -1.90
C SER A 28 4.59 -0.74 -3.04
N HIS A 29 4.78 -1.74 -3.89
CA HIS A 29 3.90 -2.01 -5.01
C HIS A 29 2.70 -2.86 -4.57
N ALA A 30 1.46 -2.38 -4.76
CA ALA A 30 0.24 -3.11 -4.40
C ALA A 30 0.12 -4.49 -5.09
N GLY A 31 0.68 -4.62 -6.28
CA GLY A 31 0.73 -5.90 -7.00
C GLY A 31 1.54 -7.02 -6.33
N LEU A 32 2.26 -6.72 -5.22
CA LEU A 32 2.83 -7.76 -4.35
C LEU A 32 1.76 -8.53 -3.59
N GLY A 33 0.57 -7.94 -3.46
CA GLY A 33 -0.52 -8.50 -2.68
C GLY A 33 -0.41 -8.23 -1.19
N LEU A 34 -1.56 -8.20 -0.52
CA LEU A 34 -1.64 -7.84 0.89
C LEU A 34 -0.80 -8.75 1.81
N PRO A 35 -0.79 -10.10 1.68
CA PRO A 35 -0.02 -10.95 2.57
C PRO A 35 1.48 -10.66 2.56
N ILE A 36 2.08 -10.42 1.38
CA ILE A 36 3.51 -10.08 1.27
C ILE A 36 3.78 -8.72 1.91
N LEU A 37 2.91 -7.73 1.67
CA LEU A 37 3.04 -6.41 2.26
C LEU A 37 2.95 -6.47 3.79
N LEU A 38 1.92 -7.11 4.34
CA LEU A 38 1.74 -7.22 5.79
C LEU A 38 2.90 -7.97 6.47
N ASP A 39 3.39 -9.03 5.85
CA ASP A 39 4.54 -9.77 6.37
C ASP A 39 5.81 -8.91 6.38
N SER A 40 6.05 -8.16 5.30
CA SER A 40 7.18 -7.25 5.19
C SER A 40 7.15 -6.13 6.25
N TRP A 41 5.97 -5.65 6.63
CA TRP A 41 5.80 -4.56 7.59
C TRP A 41 5.80 -5.01 9.05
N ARG A 42 5.44 -6.27 9.31
CA ARG A 42 5.22 -6.80 10.67
C ARG A 42 6.41 -6.60 11.60
N SER A 43 7.63 -6.74 11.09
CA SER A 43 8.87 -6.62 11.87
C SER A 43 9.44 -5.20 11.92
N LEU A 44 8.84 -4.25 11.21
CA LEU A 44 9.37 -2.89 11.08
C LEU A 44 8.80 -1.92 12.11
N ALA A 45 7.57 -2.17 12.59
CA ALA A 45 6.93 -1.33 13.60
C ALA A 45 7.31 -1.83 15.01
N VAL A 46 7.69 -0.91 15.88
CA VAL A 46 8.07 -1.20 17.27
C VAL A 46 7.14 -0.50 18.26
N SER A 47 7.17 -0.94 19.53
CA SER A 47 6.33 -0.34 20.57
C SER A 47 6.49 1.18 20.65
N GLY A 48 5.39 1.89 20.65
CA GLY A 48 5.31 3.36 20.66
C GLY A 48 5.18 3.99 19.29
N ASP A 49 5.38 3.24 18.21
CA ASP A 49 5.17 3.75 16.85
C ASP A 49 3.69 4.03 16.55
N VAL A 50 3.48 4.89 15.56
CA VAL A 50 2.17 5.10 14.91
C VAL A 50 2.26 4.65 13.47
N VAL A 51 1.45 3.67 13.10
CA VAL A 51 1.33 3.15 11.73
C VAL A 51 0.15 3.80 11.04
N LEU A 52 0.41 4.54 9.97
CA LEU A 52 -0.61 5.06 9.05
C LEU A 52 -0.77 4.06 7.88
N LEU A 53 -1.98 3.49 7.76
CA LEU A 53 -2.36 2.60 6.67
C LEU A 53 -3.12 3.39 5.59
N ALA A 54 -2.68 3.32 4.33
CA ALA A 54 -3.42 3.84 3.18
C ALA A 54 -3.36 2.77 2.07
N LEU A 55 -4.30 1.82 2.15
CA LEU A 55 -4.33 0.63 1.31
C LEU A 55 -5.23 0.83 0.10
N GLU A 56 -4.75 0.48 -1.09
CA GLU A 56 -5.58 0.43 -2.29
C GLU A 56 -6.72 -0.58 -2.12
N TYR A 57 -7.85 -0.30 -2.78
CA TYR A 57 -9.08 -1.06 -2.60
C TYR A 57 -8.95 -2.54 -3.02
N GLU A 58 -8.07 -2.85 -3.95
CA GLU A 58 -7.75 -4.21 -4.38
C GLU A 58 -7.20 -5.08 -3.24
N LEU A 59 -6.46 -4.46 -2.32
CA LEU A 59 -5.83 -5.16 -1.20
C LEU A 59 -6.84 -5.68 -0.16
N TYR A 60 -8.02 -5.07 -0.07
CA TYR A 60 -9.07 -5.55 0.85
C TYR A 60 -9.73 -6.84 0.39
N ARG A 61 -9.65 -7.19 -0.90
CA ARG A 61 -10.31 -8.38 -1.48
C ARG A 61 -9.46 -9.63 -1.39
N GLY A 62 -8.16 -9.51 -1.61
CA GLY A 62 -7.21 -10.62 -1.66
C GLY A 62 -6.41 -10.74 -0.38
N GLY A 63 -6.51 -11.85 0.33
CA GLY A 63 -5.79 -12.04 1.58
C GLY A 63 -5.14 -13.40 1.76
N LYS A 64 -5.36 -14.34 0.83
CA LYS A 64 -4.60 -15.57 0.80
C LYS A 64 -3.28 -15.35 0.08
N PHE A 65 -2.24 -16.05 0.52
CA PHE A 65 -0.94 -15.99 -0.15
C PHE A 65 -1.03 -16.43 -1.63
N SER A 66 -1.92 -17.38 -1.93
CA SER A 66 -2.25 -17.79 -3.30
C SER A 66 -2.72 -16.63 -4.19
N ASP A 67 -3.45 -15.67 -3.62
CA ASP A 67 -3.95 -14.48 -4.34
C ASP A 67 -2.81 -13.50 -4.64
N SER A 68 -1.72 -13.57 -3.86
CA SER A 68 -0.50 -12.76 -4.01
C SER A 68 0.53 -13.38 -4.95
N LEU A 69 0.29 -14.62 -5.43
CA LEU A 69 1.21 -15.34 -6.33
C LEU A 69 1.06 -14.89 -7.80
N GLY A 70 0.55 -13.68 -8.02
CA GLY A 70 0.70 -13.02 -9.31
C GLY A 70 2.17 -12.82 -9.68
N GLU A 71 2.40 -12.38 -10.91
CA GLU A 71 3.75 -12.25 -11.48
C GLU A 71 4.76 -11.52 -10.59
N LEU A 72 4.35 -10.43 -9.98
CA LEU A 72 5.22 -9.61 -9.12
C LEU A 72 5.52 -10.28 -7.79
N GLY A 73 4.54 -10.97 -7.20
CA GLY A 73 4.73 -11.69 -5.94
C GLY A 73 5.74 -12.82 -6.08
N VAL A 74 5.64 -13.59 -7.16
CA VAL A 74 6.61 -14.66 -7.47
C VAL A 74 8.01 -14.08 -7.68
N ASP A 75 8.15 -13.03 -8.48
CA ASP A 75 9.44 -12.38 -8.74
C ASP A 75 10.03 -11.82 -7.43
N TYR A 76 9.20 -11.27 -6.53
CA TYR A 76 9.63 -10.79 -5.22
C TYR A 76 10.13 -11.94 -4.31
N ILE A 77 9.38 -13.04 -4.23
CA ILE A 77 9.77 -14.21 -3.45
C ILE A 77 11.11 -14.77 -3.95
N LEU A 78 11.24 -14.98 -5.26
CA LEU A 78 12.43 -15.60 -5.82
C LEU A 78 13.68 -14.70 -5.77
N ALA A 79 13.51 -13.41 -6.05
CA ALA A 79 14.64 -12.47 -6.15
C ALA A 79 14.87 -11.66 -4.87
N GLY A 80 13.81 -11.37 -4.10
CA GLY A 80 13.83 -10.52 -2.92
C GLY A 80 13.99 -11.29 -1.61
N ASP A 81 12.97 -12.05 -1.24
CA ASP A 81 12.93 -12.78 0.04
C ASP A 81 12.46 -14.23 -0.12
N PRO A 82 13.34 -15.17 -0.49
CA PRO A 82 13.01 -16.60 -0.54
C PRO A 82 12.61 -17.18 0.82
N GLY A 83 12.92 -16.48 1.92
CA GLY A 83 12.49 -16.87 3.26
C GLY A 83 10.96 -16.92 3.41
N LEU A 84 10.24 -16.14 2.58
CA LEU A 84 8.79 -16.20 2.50
C LEU A 84 8.26 -17.59 2.11
N LEU A 85 8.98 -18.37 1.33
CA LEU A 85 8.60 -19.76 1.00
C LEU A 85 8.47 -20.66 2.25
N ARG A 86 9.15 -20.31 3.35
CA ARG A 86 9.04 -21.06 4.62
C ARG A 86 7.81 -20.65 5.44
N ARG A 87 7.16 -19.54 5.09
CA ARG A 87 6.00 -18.99 5.80
C ARG A 87 4.68 -19.31 5.12
N ILE A 88 4.74 -19.83 3.90
CA ILE A 88 3.58 -20.33 3.15
C ILE A 88 3.46 -21.84 3.31
N SER A 89 2.26 -22.37 3.09
CA SER A 89 2.05 -23.83 3.13
C SER A 89 2.86 -24.52 2.04
N VAL A 90 3.19 -25.80 2.26
CA VAL A 90 3.90 -26.63 1.25
C VAL A 90 3.12 -26.67 -0.08
N ILE A 91 1.78 -26.66 0.00
CA ILE A 91 0.91 -26.64 -1.17
C ILE A 91 1.07 -25.33 -1.94
N GLU A 92 1.05 -24.19 -1.26
CA GLU A 92 1.24 -22.87 -1.88
C GLU A 92 2.65 -22.75 -2.45
N ALA A 93 3.68 -23.21 -1.75
CA ALA A 93 5.05 -23.25 -2.26
C ALA A 93 5.15 -24.10 -3.53
N ALA A 94 4.51 -25.28 -3.55
CA ALA A 94 4.44 -26.12 -4.74
C ALA A 94 3.75 -25.39 -5.91
N TRP A 95 2.65 -24.69 -5.66
CA TRP A 95 1.97 -23.90 -6.68
C TRP A 95 2.86 -22.80 -7.28
N VAL A 96 3.70 -22.13 -6.47
CA VAL A 96 4.69 -21.16 -6.97
C VAL A 96 5.60 -21.80 -8.03
N PHE A 97 6.07 -23.01 -7.77
CA PHE A 97 6.98 -23.70 -8.69
C PHE A 97 6.24 -24.27 -9.91
N PHE A 98 5.07 -24.88 -9.73
CA PHE A 98 4.35 -25.53 -10.83
C PHE A 98 3.64 -24.56 -11.78
N LEU A 99 3.14 -23.42 -11.27
CA LEU A 99 2.46 -22.43 -12.09
C LEU A 99 3.41 -21.37 -12.65
N THR A 100 4.64 -21.30 -12.16
CA THR A 100 5.61 -20.33 -12.64
C THR A 100 6.36 -20.90 -13.86
N PRO A 101 6.29 -20.25 -15.03
CA PRO A 101 7.06 -20.68 -16.19
C PRO A 101 8.56 -20.79 -15.90
N ASP A 102 9.24 -21.80 -16.44
CA ASP A 102 10.68 -22.03 -16.22
C ASP A 102 11.53 -20.80 -16.52
N SER A 103 11.21 -20.07 -17.59
CA SER A 103 11.89 -18.82 -17.94
C SER A 103 11.82 -17.75 -16.86
N ARG A 104 10.73 -17.74 -16.07
CA ARG A 104 10.53 -16.81 -14.96
C ARG A 104 11.29 -17.27 -13.73
N LEU A 105 11.31 -18.57 -13.42
CA LEU A 105 12.14 -19.12 -12.35
C LEU A 105 13.62 -18.79 -12.57
N PHE A 106 14.12 -19.04 -13.78
CA PHE A 106 15.50 -18.68 -14.17
C PHE A 106 15.76 -17.17 -14.07
N ARG A 107 14.80 -16.34 -14.49
CA ARG A 107 14.91 -14.88 -14.36
C ARG A 107 14.96 -14.44 -12.89
N GLY A 108 14.13 -15.01 -12.03
CA GLY A 108 14.14 -14.73 -10.59
C GLY A 108 15.49 -15.06 -9.96
N ILE A 109 16.02 -16.26 -10.23
CA ILE A 109 17.34 -16.69 -9.77
C ILE A 109 18.44 -15.75 -10.31
N LYS A 110 18.42 -15.45 -11.62
CA LYS A 110 19.36 -14.51 -12.24
C LYS A 110 19.30 -13.12 -11.57
N ASN A 111 18.11 -12.59 -11.36
CA ASN A 111 17.93 -11.28 -10.71
C ASN A 111 18.47 -11.25 -9.28
N ARG A 112 18.37 -12.36 -8.55
CA ARG A 112 18.98 -12.50 -7.24
C ARG A 112 20.51 -12.40 -7.27
N PHE A 113 21.16 -13.03 -8.26
CA PHE A 113 22.61 -12.90 -8.45
C PHE A 113 22.98 -11.48 -8.87
N LEU A 114 22.26 -10.86 -9.79
CA LEU A 114 22.50 -9.49 -10.24
C LEU A 114 22.34 -8.47 -9.11
N ARG A 115 21.37 -8.65 -8.19
CA ARG A 115 21.24 -7.82 -6.99
C ARG A 115 22.47 -7.92 -6.07
N ARG A 116 23.07 -9.11 -5.91
CA ARG A 116 24.32 -9.28 -5.15
C ARG A 116 25.49 -8.52 -5.77
N GLU A 117 25.46 -8.29 -7.08
CA GLU A 117 26.47 -7.52 -7.81
C GLU A 117 26.18 -6.00 -7.86
N GLY A 118 25.16 -5.51 -7.12
CA GLY A 118 24.79 -4.09 -7.11
C GLY A 118 24.15 -3.59 -8.42
N ARG A 119 23.77 -4.50 -9.31
CA ARG A 119 23.09 -4.14 -10.56
C ARG A 119 21.60 -3.98 -10.30
N GLY A 120 21.15 -2.72 -10.28
CA GLY A 120 19.86 -2.32 -9.77
C GLY A 120 18.64 -2.77 -10.57
N VAL A 121 17.51 -2.74 -9.90
CA VAL A 121 16.17 -2.75 -10.49
C VAL A 121 16.01 -1.43 -11.25
N THR A 122 15.69 -1.48 -12.53
CA THR A 122 15.39 -0.29 -13.33
C THR A 122 13.90 0.05 -13.19
N GLY A 123 13.56 1.34 -13.21
CA GLY A 123 12.18 1.82 -13.18
C GLY A 123 11.83 2.56 -11.88
N ARG A 124 10.55 2.97 -11.77
CA ARG A 124 10.02 3.82 -10.67
C ARG A 124 10.11 3.20 -9.27
N TYR A 125 10.25 1.89 -9.19
CA TYR A 125 10.39 1.16 -7.92
C TYR A 125 11.86 0.83 -7.59
N ASN A 126 12.81 1.54 -8.23
CA ASN A 126 14.21 1.42 -7.87
C ASN A 126 14.44 2.03 -6.48
N PRO A 127 15.03 1.31 -5.52
CA PRO A 127 15.39 1.85 -4.21
C PRO A 127 16.24 3.14 -4.27
N ASP A 128 17.05 3.31 -5.32
CA ASP A 128 17.88 4.51 -5.53
C ASP A 128 17.04 5.77 -5.83
N MET A 129 15.76 5.61 -6.13
CA MET A 129 14.81 6.70 -6.33
C MET A 129 14.14 7.15 -5.02
N LEU A 130 14.41 6.47 -3.91
CA LEU A 130 13.87 6.82 -2.60
C LEU A 130 14.83 7.75 -1.85
N ASP A 131 14.26 8.76 -1.23
CA ASP A 131 15.01 9.61 -0.30
C ASP A 131 15.13 8.96 1.09
N ARG A 132 15.73 9.67 2.04
CA ARG A 132 15.93 9.20 3.42
C ARG A 132 14.64 8.92 4.19
N TRP A 133 13.51 9.44 3.73
CA TRP A 133 12.19 9.19 4.31
C TRP A 133 11.44 8.05 3.61
N GLY A 134 12.06 7.43 2.60
CA GLY A 134 11.40 6.44 1.75
C GLY A 134 10.39 7.04 0.77
N ASP A 135 10.39 8.35 0.60
CA ASP A 135 9.59 9.01 -0.41
C ASP A 135 10.28 8.96 -1.78
N LEU A 136 9.51 8.90 -2.87
CA LEU A 136 10.06 9.05 -4.21
C LEU A 136 10.64 10.46 -4.36
N ALA A 137 11.95 10.54 -4.62
CA ALA A 137 12.72 11.78 -4.66
C ALA A 137 12.23 12.75 -5.74
N ASP A 138 11.90 12.25 -6.93
CA ASP A 138 11.33 13.07 -7.99
C ASP A 138 10.50 12.23 -8.99
N PRO A 139 9.17 12.24 -8.90
CA PRO A 139 8.33 11.67 -9.93
C PRO A 139 8.20 12.65 -11.12
N GLN A 140 9.32 13.03 -11.74
CA GLN A 140 9.32 13.78 -13.00
C GLN A 140 9.00 12.83 -14.14
N ASP A 141 7.74 12.44 -14.26
CA ASP A 141 7.32 11.69 -15.43
C ASP A 141 6.38 12.50 -16.30
N PRO A 142 6.62 12.49 -17.61
CA PRO A 142 5.63 13.01 -18.53
C PRO A 142 4.32 12.24 -18.29
N VAL A 143 3.24 13.00 -18.21
CA VAL A 143 1.89 12.45 -18.10
C VAL A 143 1.69 11.48 -19.25
N SER A 144 1.50 10.21 -18.98
CA SER A 144 0.91 9.32 -19.97
C SER A 144 -0.48 9.87 -20.29
N GLN A 145 -0.70 10.32 -21.51
CA GLN A 145 -2.01 10.84 -21.93
C GLN A 145 -3.05 9.70 -22.03
N ASP A 146 -2.59 8.46 -22.07
CA ASP A 146 -3.40 7.28 -22.24
C ASP A 146 -3.58 6.54 -20.91
N PHE A 147 -4.45 7.07 -20.07
CA PHE A 147 -4.99 6.26 -18.96
C PHE A 147 -5.82 5.12 -19.56
N PRO A 148 -5.57 3.87 -19.16
CA PRO A 148 -6.45 2.77 -19.55
C PRO A 148 -7.88 3.09 -19.07
N PRO A 149 -8.92 2.71 -19.82
CA PRO A 149 -10.31 3.00 -19.42
C PRO A 149 -10.58 2.37 -18.05
N ILE A 150 -10.78 3.23 -17.06
CA ILE A 150 -10.98 2.86 -15.64
C ILE A 150 -12.33 2.16 -15.44
N ALA A 151 -13.31 2.47 -16.27
CA ALA A 151 -14.72 2.20 -16.03
C ALA A 151 -15.11 0.73 -15.76
N ASN A 152 -14.37 -0.26 -16.28
CA ASN A 152 -14.76 -1.66 -16.17
C ASN A 152 -13.78 -2.54 -15.39
N ARG A 153 -12.67 -2.01 -14.90
CA ARG A 153 -11.63 -2.76 -14.18
C ARG A 153 -11.48 -2.37 -12.73
N SER A 154 -12.09 -1.27 -12.31
CA SER A 154 -11.95 -0.81 -10.95
C SER A 154 -12.56 -1.79 -9.97
N CYS A 155 -11.75 -2.23 -9.05
CA CYS A 155 -12.14 -3.06 -7.94
C CYS A 155 -13.29 -2.43 -7.14
N LEU A 156 -13.24 -1.12 -6.90
CA LEU A 156 -14.24 -0.40 -6.12
C LEU A 156 -15.62 -0.38 -6.80
N ALA A 157 -15.67 -0.47 -8.12
CA ALA A 157 -16.94 -0.50 -8.88
C ALA A 157 -17.59 -1.90 -8.95
N GLN A 158 -16.94 -2.94 -8.40
CA GLN A 158 -17.47 -4.31 -8.34
C GLN A 158 -17.98 -4.63 -6.93
N PRO A 159 -19.07 -5.43 -6.77
CA PRO A 159 -19.55 -5.79 -5.43
C PRO A 159 -18.50 -6.56 -4.61
N TRP A 160 -18.38 -6.22 -3.33
CA TRP A 160 -17.51 -6.90 -2.36
C TRP A 160 -18.31 -7.70 -1.35
N SER A 161 -17.67 -8.73 -0.80
CA SER A 161 -18.05 -9.33 0.49
C SER A 161 -17.27 -8.66 1.62
N ALA A 162 -17.94 -8.40 2.74
CA ALA A 162 -17.28 -7.91 3.95
C ALA A 162 -16.32 -8.96 4.56
N ASP A 163 -16.59 -10.23 4.33
CA ASP A 163 -15.81 -11.37 4.83
C ASP A 163 -14.77 -11.82 3.81
N SER A 164 -14.07 -10.90 3.19
CA SER A 164 -12.98 -11.23 2.29
C SER A 164 -11.74 -11.67 3.07
N SER A 165 -10.93 -12.54 2.44
CA SER A 165 -9.66 -12.99 3.05
C SER A 165 -8.68 -11.83 3.30
N GLY A 166 -8.76 -10.75 2.51
CA GLY A 166 -7.99 -9.53 2.74
C GLY A 166 -8.38 -8.81 4.03
N SER A 167 -9.68 -8.72 4.28
CA SER A 167 -10.19 -8.12 5.52
C SER A 167 -9.73 -8.89 6.76
N GLU A 168 -9.72 -10.23 6.73
CA GLU A 168 -9.25 -11.05 7.85
C GLU A 168 -7.74 -10.92 8.06
N ALA A 169 -6.92 -10.98 7.01
CA ALA A 169 -5.47 -10.79 7.12
C ALA A 169 -5.12 -9.40 7.68
N LEU A 170 -5.82 -8.36 7.23
CA LEU A 170 -5.65 -7.00 7.74
C LEU A 170 -6.03 -6.89 9.21
N LYS A 171 -7.13 -7.52 9.62
CA LYS A 171 -7.57 -7.57 11.02
C LYS A 171 -6.53 -8.22 11.92
N GLU A 172 -6.02 -9.40 11.55
CA GLU A 172 -4.96 -10.08 12.28
C GLU A 172 -3.70 -9.22 12.42
N PHE A 173 -3.31 -8.53 11.35
CA PHE A 173 -2.17 -7.62 11.35
C PHE A 173 -2.38 -6.44 12.32
N ILE A 174 -3.51 -5.76 12.25
CA ILE A 174 -3.84 -4.62 13.12
C ILE A 174 -3.87 -5.06 14.60
N LEU A 175 -4.49 -6.19 14.91
CA LEU A 175 -4.54 -6.73 16.27
C LEU A 175 -3.13 -7.09 16.79
N ALA A 176 -2.27 -7.64 15.93
CA ALA A 176 -0.88 -7.92 16.30
C ALA A 176 -0.09 -6.63 16.59
N LEU A 177 -0.25 -5.58 15.79
CA LEU A 177 0.37 -4.28 16.04
C LEU A 177 -0.10 -3.66 17.36
N LYS A 178 -1.41 -3.65 17.60
CA LYS A 178 -2.00 -3.14 18.86
C LYS A 178 -1.48 -3.92 20.09
N LYS A 179 -1.37 -5.26 19.99
CA LYS A 179 -0.78 -6.10 21.04
C LYS A 179 0.67 -5.73 21.34
N SER A 180 1.41 -5.26 20.33
CA SER A 180 2.80 -4.77 20.47
C SER A 180 2.89 -3.31 20.88
N ASN A 181 1.79 -2.70 21.35
CA ASN A 181 1.71 -1.29 21.73
C ASN A 181 2.06 -0.32 20.57
N VAL A 182 1.71 -0.72 19.34
CA VAL A 182 1.78 0.13 18.15
C VAL A 182 0.40 0.70 17.88
N LYS A 183 0.32 2.02 17.73
CA LYS A 183 -0.93 2.67 17.34
C LYS A 183 -1.16 2.52 15.85
N VAL A 184 -2.40 2.26 15.46
CA VAL A 184 -2.77 2.17 14.05
C VAL A 184 -3.81 3.24 13.73
N VAL A 185 -3.57 3.97 12.67
CA VAL A 185 -4.49 4.93 12.06
C VAL A 185 -4.61 4.60 10.58
N ALA A 186 -5.68 5.01 9.94
CA ALA A 186 -5.87 4.75 8.52
C ALA A 186 -6.28 6.03 7.78
N ALA A 187 -6.04 6.03 6.47
CA ALA A 187 -6.58 7.00 5.53
C ALA A 187 -7.09 6.27 4.29
N PHE A 188 -8.07 6.82 3.61
CA PHE A 188 -8.46 6.30 2.30
C PHE A 188 -7.29 6.44 1.32
N PRO A 189 -7.09 5.52 0.38
CA PRO A 189 -6.13 5.72 -0.70
C PRO A 189 -6.57 6.90 -1.55
N ASN A 190 -5.62 7.72 -2.03
CA ASN A 190 -5.93 8.70 -3.07
C ASN A 190 -6.45 8.00 -4.32
N LEU A 191 -7.49 8.54 -4.91
CA LEU A 191 -8.17 7.93 -6.05
C LEU A 191 -8.61 9.02 -7.04
N MET A 192 -8.54 8.70 -8.35
CA MET A 192 -9.01 9.60 -9.39
C MET A 192 -10.53 9.75 -9.31
N ASP A 193 -11.04 10.99 -9.24
CA ASP A 193 -12.49 11.24 -9.24
C ASP A 193 -13.09 10.87 -10.61
N THR A 194 -13.91 9.83 -10.60
CA THR A 194 -14.61 9.35 -11.79
C THR A 194 -16.06 8.98 -11.44
N PRO A 195 -17.00 9.04 -12.39
CA PRO A 195 -18.39 8.63 -12.15
C PRO A 195 -18.51 7.19 -11.60
N ALA A 196 -17.60 6.29 -11.98
CA ALA A 196 -17.61 4.90 -11.50
C ALA A 196 -17.44 4.81 -9.97
N TYR A 197 -16.62 5.69 -9.38
CA TYR A 197 -16.37 5.73 -7.94
C TYR A 197 -17.43 6.49 -7.15
N ARG A 198 -18.35 7.14 -7.85
CA ARG A 198 -19.54 7.78 -7.27
C ARG A 198 -20.79 6.91 -7.41
N SER A 199 -20.64 5.65 -7.81
CA SER A 199 -21.76 4.71 -7.94
C SER A 199 -22.23 4.17 -6.57
N PRO A 200 -23.49 3.72 -6.44
CA PRO A 200 -24.00 3.09 -5.23
C PRO A 200 -23.18 1.86 -4.80
N VAL A 201 -22.61 1.12 -5.75
CA VAL A 201 -21.73 -0.04 -5.47
C VAL A 201 -20.41 0.44 -4.82
N ALA A 202 -19.80 1.48 -5.37
CA ALA A 202 -18.57 2.04 -4.81
C ALA A 202 -18.79 2.56 -3.37
N PHE A 203 -19.85 3.30 -3.12
CA PHE A 203 -20.20 3.76 -1.77
C PHE A 203 -20.43 2.60 -0.80
N LYS A 204 -21.10 1.53 -1.23
CA LYS A 204 -21.27 0.33 -0.40
C LYS A 204 -19.93 -0.30 -0.03
N ASN A 205 -18.98 -0.37 -0.96
CA ASN A 205 -17.66 -0.90 -0.72
C ASN A 205 -16.83 0.02 0.22
N VAL A 206 -16.95 1.33 0.08
CA VAL A 206 -16.37 2.31 1.02
C VAL A 206 -16.90 2.10 2.43
N GLU A 207 -18.20 1.86 2.59
CA GLU A 207 -18.78 1.56 3.91
C GLU A 207 -18.27 0.23 4.49
N ILE A 208 -17.93 -0.76 3.67
CA ILE A 208 -17.25 -1.97 4.13
C ILE A 208 -15.88 -1.61 4.71
N VAL A 209 -15.07 -0.80 4.01
CA VAL A 209 -13.76 -0.34 4.51
C VAL A 209 -13.89 0.43 5.83
N LYS A 210 -14.86 1.37 5.92
CA LYS A 210 -15.14 2.09 7.17
C LYS A 210 -15.46 1.14 8.32
N LYS A 211 -16.31 0.13 8.07
CA LYS A 211 -16.66 -0.89 9.08
C LYS A 211 -15.48 -1.72 9.54
N ILE A 212 -14.57 -2.11 8.62
CA ILE A 212 -13.36 -2.84 8.99
C ILE A 212 -12.56 -2.04 10.01
N TYR A 213 -12.29 -0.77 9.73
CA TYR A 213 -11.51 0.07 10.63
C TYR A 213 -12.26 0.42 11.93
N SER A 214 -13.55 0.75 11.87
CA SER A 214 -14.33 1.07 13.06
C SER A 214 -14.46 -0.11 14.01
N ASN A 215 -14.67 -1.34 13.50
CA ASN A 215 -14.73 -2.55 14.31
C ASN A 215 -13.39 -2.86 15.01
N LEU A 216 -12.30 -2.34 14.47
CA LEU A 216 -10.96 -2.48 15.04
C LEU A 216 -10.52 -1.22 15.83
N GLU A 217 -11.43 -0.28 16.05
CA GLU A 217 -11.12 0.99 16.72
C GLU A 217 -9.88 1.68 16.10
N VAL A 218 -9.80 1.69 14.77
CA VAL A 218 -8.78 2.38 14.00
C VAL A 218 -9.39 3.65 13.42
N PRO A 219 -8.94 4.85 13.83
CA PRO A 219 -9.47 6.10 13.29
C PRO A 219 -9.06 6.28 11.83
N LEU A 220 -10.02 6.72 11.00
CA LEU A 220 -9.77 7.25 9.67
C LEU A 220 -9.45 8.74 9.77
N LEU A 221 -8.35 9.17 9.16
CA LEU A 221 -7.87 10.56 9.22
C LEU A 221 -8.60 11.48 8.24
N ASP A 222 -9.28 10.93 7.28
CA ASP A 222 -9.96 11.64 6.20
C ASP A 222 -11.28 10.97 5.80
N THR A 223 -11.99 11.61 4.91
CA THR A 223 -13.19 11.07 4.27
C THR A 223 -12.88 10.54 2.88
N PHE A 224 -13.78 9.71 2.35
CA PHE A 224 -13.68 9.22 0.98
C PHE A 224 -13.63 10.37 -0.05
N ASP A 225 -14.48 11.39 0.12
CA ASP A 225 -14.50 12.55 -0.79
C ASP A 225 -13.20 13.35 -0.76
N GLU A 226 -12.55 13.48 0.39
CA GLU A 226 -11.25 14.15 0.52
C GLU A 226 -10.10 13.37 -0.14
N SER A 227 -10.29 12.07 -0.37
CA SER A 227 -9.32 11.20 -1.05
C SER A 227 -9.43 11.24 -2.57
N LEU A 228 -10.49 11.86 -3.12
CA LEU A 228 -10.71 11.97 -4.55
C LEU A 228 -9.99 13.21 -5.11
N PHE A 229 -9.29 13.01 -6.23
CA PHE A 229 -8.52 14.06 -6.92
C PHE A 229 -8.89 14.10 -8.40
N PRO A 230 -8.81 15.28 -9.06
CA PRO A 230 -9.07 15.39 -10.47
C PRO A 230 -8.01 14.66 -11.31
N ARG A 231 -8.38 14.27 -12.53
CA ARG A 231 -7.53 13.45 -13.42
C ARG A 231 -6.15 14.06 -13.69
N GLU A 232 -6.07 15.36 -13.81
CA GLU A 232 -4.84 16.12 -14.06
C GLU A 232 -3.80 15.97 -12.94
N ASP A 233 -4.20 15.55 -11.77
CA ASP A 233 -3.31 15.31 -10.62
C ASP A 233 -2.63 13.94 -10.64
N PHE A 234 -2.95 13.08 -11.61
CA PHE A 234 -2.40 11.72 -11.70
C PHE A 234 -1.34 11.58 -12.79
N LEU A 235 -0.43 10.63 -12.58
CA LEU A 235 0.67 10.33 -13.50
C LEU A 235 0.26 9.31 -14.58
N ASP A 236 -0.06 8.10 -14.18
CA ASP A 236 -0.22 6.93 -15.07
C ASP A 236 -1.25 5.91 -14.60
N THR A 237 -1.69 6.00 -13.36
CA THR A 237 -2.74 5.17 -12.78
C THR A 237 -3.69 6.03 -11.94
N GLU A 238 -4.83 5.46 -11.59
CA GLU A 238 -5.84 6.10 -10.72
C GLU A 238 -5.39 6.31 -9.26
N TYR A 239 -4.21 5.79 -8.89
CA TYR A 239 -3.63 5.90 -7.55
C TYR A 239 -2.32 6.69 -7.49
N HIS A 240 -1.68 6.99 -8.62
CA HIS A 240 -0.36 7.62 -8.62
C HIS A 240 -0.48 9.14 -8.80
N LEU A 241 -0.47 9.87 -7.70
CA LEU A 241 -0.51 11.33 -7.72
C LEU A 241 0.82 11.92 -8.21
N LYS A 242 0.72 13.05 -8.90
CA LYS A 242 1.84 13.96 -9.15
C LYS A 242 2.35 14.54 -7.83
N ARG A 243 3.59 15.01 -7.81
CA ARG A 243 4.24 15.55 -6.61
C ARG A 243 3.43 16.66 -5.94
N SER A 244 2.90 17.62 -6.70
CA SER A 244 2.09 18.71 -6.15
C SER A 244 0.84 18.21 -5.44
N ALA A 245 0.10 17.30 -6.05
CA ALA A 245 -1.10 16.69 -5.48
C ALA A 245 -0.78 15.78 -4.28
N ARG A 246 0.35 15.03 -4.32
CA ARG A 246 0.88 14.28 -3.17
C ARG A 246 1.08 15.19 -1.96
N PHE A 247 1.66 16.36 -2.16
CA PHE A 247 1.87 17.31 -1.08
C PHE A 247 0.57 17.88 -0.53
N GLN A 248 -0.37 18.27 -1.39
CA GLN A 248 -1.71 18.70 -0.96
C GLN A 248 -2.45 17.60 -0.19
N ARG A 249 -2.38 16.37 -0.69
CA ARG A 249 -2.93 15.19 -0.01
C ARG A 249 -2.34 15.03 1.39
N THR A 250 -1.02 15.10 1.50
CA THR A 250 -0.31 14.94 2.77
C THR A 250 -0.68 16.04 3.75
N GLU A 251 -0.79 17.29 3.30
CA GLU A 251 -1.18 18.43 4.16
C GLU A 251 -2.54 18.23 4.83
N LYS A 252 -3.52 17.66 4.11
CA LYS A 252 -4.83 17.34 4.70
C LYS A 252 -4.74 16.32 5.84
N LEU A 253 -3.75 15.43 5.83
CA LEU A 253 -3.55 14.40 6.86
C LEU A 253 -2.79 14.90 8.09
N ILE A 254 -2.04 16.01 8.00
CA ILE A 254 -1.18 16.51 9.07
C ILE A 254 -1.99 16.87 10.33
N LEU A 255 -3.02 17.69 10.18
CA LEU A 255 -3.79 18.16 11.34
C LEU A 255 -4.52 17.03 12.08
N PRO A 256 -5.27 16.14 11.41
CA PRO A 256 -5.88 14.98 12.08
C PRO A 256 -4.84 14.08 12.75
N LEU A 257 -3.71 13.82 12.09
CA LEU A 257 -2.64 12.99 12.66
C LEU A 257 -2.00 13.66 13.89
N ARG A 258 -1.69 14.95 13.84
CA ARG A 258 -1.13 15.70 14.95
C ARG A 258 -2.05 15.69 16.17
N ASN A 259 -3.35 15.92 15.98
CA ASN A 259 -4.33 15.85 17.06
C ASN A 259 -4.32 14.49 17.77
N LEU A 260 -4.18 13.40 17.02
CA LEU A 260 -4.07 12.05 17.57
C LEU A 260 -2.73 11.79 18.29
N LEU A 261 -1.65 12.40 17.84
CA LEU A 261 -0.35 12.32 18.50
C LEU A 261 -0.36 13.11 19.82
N ASP A 262 -0.91 14.33 19.84
CA ASP A 262 -0.96 15.21 21.00
C ASP A 262 -1.89 14.67 22.11
N MET A 263 -3.05 14.09 21.76
CA MET A 263 -3.99 13.49 22.71
C MET A 263 -3.37 12.33 23.52
N ASN A 264 -2.27 11.78 23.08
CA ASN A 264 -1.65 10.59 23.65
C ASN A 264 -0.34 10.87 24.39
N GLY A 265 0.03 12.13 24.63
CA GLY A 265 1.20 12.51 25.43
C GLY A 265 2.52 11.98 24.88
N GLY A 266 2.68 11.92 23.56
CA GLY A 266 3.94 11.53 22.93
C GLY A 266 5.05 12.51 23.30
N PRO A 267 6.30 12.05 23.49
CA PRO A 267 7.43 12.95 23.75
C PRO A 267 7.61 13.91 22.57
N ARG A 268 7.69 15.19 22.87
CA ARG A 268 8.09 16.24 21.92
C ARG A 268 9.54 16.14 21.54
#